data_6215119ba0340a08b0cc33cb17d34bb6
#
_entry.id   6215119ba0340a08b0cc33cb17d34bb6
#
_cell.length_a   1.000
_cell.length_b   1.000
_cell.length_c   1.000
_cell.angle_alpha   90.00
_cell.angle_beta   90.00
_cell.angle_gamma   90.00
#
_symmetry.space_group_name_H-M   'P 1'
#
loop_
_entity.id
_entity.type
_entity.pdbx_description
1 polymer ?
#
loop_
_entity_poly.entity_id
_entity_poly.type
_entity_poly.pdbx_seq_one_letter_code
_entity_poly.pdbx_strand_id
1 'polypeptide(L)'
;MSRMSRRLAALALLGSLVVLVGWPLAATVLEACRAPQRLDRALTSLGLDDWALRIRRVWNIEPEPATGSVLDPAATARLLRETGGLARPARLAVETLSLVFMTAALVLPPGILLALLLFRTDTWGRGLLLGILGIAAFVPLPLHATAWLGALGNAGRMQAIGLRPVLVGRTGAAIIHALACLPWVVFLVGVGLRTIEPELEESAELDMPAGRVWGKVTLRRGVGAIAAAAVAVAVLTAGDMTVTDLLQVRTYAEEAYVQFTLGRGPADAALVSVPPLIILGGSIVLVARSLVRADPARLASAFAPARLWKLGRWRVAAGASLLLLVGNLVALPLYSLVWRAGRVGGRARLGQPPAWSLAGLLGTLGFAAAESWEPIQTSLLLAAGAATVTAVLAWVLAWVSRYSLAWQVLLLATLALTLATPGPVAGMALELAYRWFPPIYDSPLIVVMAQSIRTLPYALLILWPALRILPGELLESAVLDGHGPWGQLWHVILPLSRRVLAAAWCVAFVLGFGELPATNLLQPPGITTITFRIWTLLHTGVESHLAGVALVTLAVLAIASLSAVLGLRLLLSSDR
;
A
#
# COMPACT_ATOMS: atom_id res chain seq x y z
N MET A 1 21.95 -29.19 -12.51
CA MET A 1 21.04 -28.67 -13.55
C MET A 1 21.82 -28.45 -14.82
N SER A 2 21.34 -28.99 -15.95
CA SER A 2 21.89 -28.62 -17.23
C SER A 2 21.78 -27.09 -17.44
N ARG A 3 22.66 -26.50 -18.21
CA ARG A 3 22.58 -25.08 -18.60
C ARG A 3 21.18 -24.77 -19.17
N MET A 4 20.51 -25.74 -19.74
CA MET A 4 19.18 -25.66 -20.33
C MET A 4 18.06 -25.46 -19.29
N SER A 5 18.07 -26.18 -18.16
CA SER A 5 17.03 -26.03 -17.13
C SER A 5 17.12 -24.69 -16.36
N ARG A 6 18.33 -24.13 -16.20
CA ARG A 6 18.49 -22.74 -15.68
C ARG A 6 17.93 -21.71 -16.62
N ARG A 7 18.16 -21.87 -17.93
CA ARG A 7 17.60 -20.99 -18.98
C ARG A 7 16.08 -21.06 -19.02
N LEU A 8 15.50 -22.25 -18.91
CA LEU A 8 14.04 -22.43 -18.89
C LEU A 8 13.40 -21.77 -17.66
N ALA A 9 13.97 -21.96 -16.47
CA ALA A 9 13.47 -21.31 -15.27
C ALA A 9 13.60 -19.77 -15.33
N ALA A 10 14.71 -19.27 -15.87
CA ALA A 10 14.90 -17.83 -16.10
C ALA A 10 13.92 -17.27 -17.12
N LEU A 11 13.66 -18.00 -18.21
CA LEU A 11 12.67 -17.62 -19.23
C LEU A 11 11.25 -17.64 -18.68
N ALA A 12 10.89 -18.63 -17.85
CA ALA A 12 9.59 -18.68 -17.20
C ALA A 12 9.39 -17.50 -16.24
N LEU A 13 10.41 -17.16 -15.44
CA LEU A 13 10.36 -15.99 -14.55
C LEU A 13 10.25 -14.69 -15.35
N LEU A 14 11.09 -14.51 -16.37
CA LEU A 14 11.03 -13.32 -17.23
C LEU A 14 9.69 -13.24 -17.95
N GLY A 15 9.20 -14.35 -18.51
CA GLY A 15 7.89 -14.41 -19.14
C GLY A 15 6.76 -14.01 -18.19
N SER A 16 6.78 -14.51 -16.97
CA SER A 16 5.78 -14.14 -15.94
C SER A 16 5.85 -12.66 -15.58
N LEU A 17 7.05 -12.09 -15.41
CA LEU A 17 7.22 -10.66 -15.12
C LEU A 17 6.83 -9.79 -16.32
N VAL A 18 7.13 -10.22 -17.54
CA VAL A 18 6.69 -9.51 -18.76
C VAL A 18 5.18 -9.54 -18.87
N VAL A 19 4.53 -10.67 -18.70
CA VAL A 19 3.07 -10.80 -18.76
C VAL A 19 2.40 -9.97 -17.65
N LEU A 20 2.91 -10.03 -16.44
CA LEU A 20 2.28 -9.37 -15.28
C LEU A 20 2.55 -7.85 -15.24
N VAL A 21 3.77 -7.41 -15.54
CA VAL A 21 4.20 -6.02 -15.32
C VAL A 21 4.63 -5.34 -16.61
N GLY A 22 5.51 -6.00 -17.37
CA GLY A 22 6.15 -5.40 -18.54
C GLY A 22 5.20 -5.11 -19.68
N TRP A 23 4.39 -6.09 -20.08
CA TRP A 23 3.43 -5.95 -21.17
C TRP A 23 2.30 -4.95 -20.88
N PRO A 24 1.64 -4.96 -19.71
CA PRO A 24 0.63 -3.94 -19.39
C PRO A 24 1.17 -2.52 -19.48
N LEU A 25 2.35 -2.25 -18.93
CA LEU A 25 2.96 -0.93 -19.01
C LEU A 25 3.43 -0.58 -20.43
N ALA A 26 3.99 -1.54 -21.16
CA ALA A 26 4.37 -1.33 -22.56
C ALA A 26 3.14 -1.06 -23.44
N ALA A 27 2.03 -1.78 -23.23
CA ALA A 27 0.77 -1.56 -23.95
C ALA A 27 0.25 -0.13 -23.74
N THR A 28 0.36 0.41 -22.53
CA THR A 28 -0.03 1.79 -22.21
C THR A 28 0.80 2.80 -23.01
N VAL A 29 2.12 2.60 -23.05
CA VAL A 29 3.03 3.47 -23.81
C VAL A 29 2.79 3.34 -25.32
N LEU A 30 2.61 2.11 -25.81
CA LEU A 30 2.33 1.85 -27.24
C LEU A 30 1.01 2.47 -27.69
N GLU A 31 -0.05 2.39 -26.88
CA GLU A 31 -1.33 3.01 -27.19
C GLU A 31 -1.20 4.53 -27.22
N ALA A 32 -0.48 5.12 -26.27
CA ALA A 32 -0.17 6.56 -26.29
C ALA A 32 0.61 6.97 -27.56
N CYS A 33 1.56 6.15 -28.01
CA CYS A 33 2.32 6.40 -29.24
C CYS A 33 1.50 6.20 -30.51
N ARG A 34 0.52 5.26 -30.53
CA ARG A 34 -0.35 5.00 -31.70
C ARG A 34 -1.41 6.07 -31.94
N ALA A 35 -1.70 6.86 -30.95
CA ALA A 35 -2.67 7.94 -31.04
C ALA A 35 -2.02 9.30 -30.76
N PRO A 36 -1.15 9.81 -31.66
CA PRO A 36 -0.41 11.04 -31.45
C PRO A 36 -1.31 12.26 -31.17
N GLN A 37 -2.53 12.28 -31.72
CA GLN A 37 -3.54 13.29 -31.39
C GLN A 37 -4.03 13.21 -29.92
N ARG A 38 -4.07 12.01 -29.33
CA ARG A 38 -4.37 11.83 -27.90
C ARG A 38 -3.24 12.30 -27.02
N LEU A 39 -1.99 12.00 -27.42
CA LEU A 39 -0.79 12.48 -26.73
C LEU A 39 -0.72 14.01 -26.77
N ASP A 40 -1.03 14.62 -27.92
CA ASP A 40 -1.11 16.07 -28.07
C ASP A 40 -2.17 16.68 -27.14
N ARG A 41 -3.38 16.13 -27.12
CA ARG A 41 -4.47 16.58 -26.21
C ARG A 41 -4.07 16.41 -24.74
N ALA A 42 -3.45 15.30 -24.38
CA ALA A 42 -2.98 15.06 -23.02
C ALA A 42 -1.91 16.06 -22.59
N LEU A 43 -0.93 16.33 -23.43
CA LEU A 43 0.11 17.33 -23.16
C LEU A 43 -0.46 18.74 -23.05
N THR A 44 -1.39 19.11 -23.92
CA THR A 44 -2.11 20.38 -23.84
C THR A 44 -2.96 20.46 -22.57
N SER A 45 -3.64 19.39 -22.19
CA SER A 45 -4.42 19.34 -20.93
C SER A 45 -3.54 19.43 -19.68
N LEU A 46 -2.29 19.02 -19.79
CA LEU A 46 -1.27 19.11 -18.75
C LEU A 46 -0.56 20.48 -18.73
N GLY A 47 -0.88 21.39 -19.65
CA GLY A 47 -0.21 22.69 -19.79
C GLY A 47 1.24 22.57 -20.28
N LEU A 48 1.56 21.51 -20.99
CA LEU A 48 2.88 21.28 -21.62
C LEU A 48 2.84 21.64 -23.10
N ASP A 49 2.36 22.85 -23.41
CA ASP A 49 2.11 23.32 -24.78
C ASP A 49 3.33 23.29 -25.67
N ASP A 50 4.53 23.59 -25.13
CA ASP A 50 5.79 23.50 -25.87
C ASP A 50 6.10 22.07 -26.34
N TRP A 51 5.78 21.05 -25.53
CA TRP A 51 5.93 19.66 -25.89
C TRP A 51 4.85 19.20 -26.88
N ALA A 52 3.62 19.67 -26.70
CA ALA A 52 2.53 19.44 -27.63
C ALA A 52 2.88 20.00 -29.01
N LEU A 53 3.40 21.23 -29.09
CA LEU A 53 3.86 21.85 -30.36
C LEU A 53 5.01 21.05 -31.01
N ARG A 54 5.96 20.52 -30.24
CA ARG A 54 7.03 19.66 -30.77
C ARG A 54 6.47 18.36 -31.35
N ILE A 55 5.52 17.73 -30.67
CA ILE A 55 4.88 16.49 -31.13
C ILE A 55 4.07 16.75 -32.38
N ARG A 56 3.28 17.82 -32.44
CA ARG A 56 2.54 18.23 -33.65
C ARG A 56 3.47 18.38 -34.87
N ARG A 57 4.66 18.99 -34.70
CA ARG A 57 5.65 19.12 -35.78
C ARG A 57 6.23 17.78 -36.23
N VAL A 58 6.59 16.91 -35.26
CA VAL A 58 7.21 15.60 -35.56
C VAL A 58 6.25 14.66 -36.27
N TRP A 59 4.96 14.70 -35.88
CA TRP A 59 3.95 13.76 -36.38
C TRP A 59 2.99 14.38 -37.41
N ASN A 60 3.26 15.62 -37.84
CA ASN A 60 2.45 16.38 -38.79
C ASN A 60 0.93 16.37 -38.45
N ILE A 61 0.61 16.59 -37.18
CA ILE A 61 -0.75 16.60 -36.66
C ILE A 61 -1.35 17.97 -36.95
N GLU A 62 -2.40 18.04 -37.77
CA GLU A 62 -3.21 19.23 -37.90
C GLU A 62 -3.98 19.49 -36.60
N PRO A 63 -3.95 20.74 -36.07
CA PRO A 63 -4.74 21.07 -34.91
C PRO A 63 -6.22 20.83 -35.21
N GLU A 64 -6.90 20.02 -34.38
CA GLU A 64 -8.35 19.86 -34.48
C GLU A 64 -8.99 21.26 -34.47
N PRO A 65 -9.88 21.58 -35.42
CA PRO A 65 -10.60 22.82 -35.37
C PRO A 65 -11.34 22.87 -34.04
N ALA A 66 -11.15 23.93 -33.29
CA ALA A 66 -11.80 24.15 -31.99
C ALA A 66 -13.32 24.09 -32.18
N THR A 67 -13.89 22.89 -32.05
CA THR A 67 -15.34 22.69 -32.06
C THR A 67 -15.87 23.28 -30.76
N GLY A 68 -16.24 24.56 -30.85
CA GLY A 68 -17.21 25.22 -30.04
C GLY A 68 -17.04 25.17 -28.54
N SER A 69 -16.04 25.83 -28.00
CA SER A 69 -16.17 26.84 -26.95
C SER A 69 -14.89 27.64 -26.98
N VAL A 70 -14.95 28.76 -27.64
CA VAL A 70 -14.03 29.87 -27.33
C VAL A 70 -14.23 30.09 -25.83
N LEU A 71 -13.36 29.53 -24.99
CA LEU A 71 -13.26 29.94 -23.61
C LEU A 71 -13.01 31.42 -23.65
N ASP A 72 -14.04 32.20 -23.29
CA ASP A 72 -13.93 33.64 -23.13
C ASP A 72 -12.59 33.95 -22.46
N PRO A 73 -11.67 34.74 -23.05
CA PRO A 73 -10.41 35.08 -22.45
C PRO A 73 -10.54 35.58 -21.01
N ALA A 74 -11.68 36.21 -20.68
CA ALA A 74 -12.03 36.63 -19.34
C ALA A 74 -12.38 35.45 -18.42
N ALA A 75 -13.03 34.40 -18.91
CA ALA A 75 -13.28 33.18 -18.14
C ALA A 75 -11.98 32.38 -17.89
N THR A 76 -11.10 32.31 -18.90
CA THR A 76 -9.77 31.72 -18.77
C THR A 76 -8.89 32.50 -17.78
N ALA A 77 -8.93 33.83 -17.83
CA ALA A 77 -8.23 34.71 -16.90
C ALA A 77 -8.78 34.62 -15.46
N ARG A 78 -10.11 34.43 -15.30
CA ARG A 78 -10.71 34.15 -13.98
C ARG A 78 -10.29 32.80 -13.44
N LEU A 79 -10.34 31.74 -14.24
CA LEU A 79 -9.85 30.40 -13.87
C LEU A 79 -8.37 30.40 -13.49
N LEU A 80 -7.53 31.11 -14.24
CA LEU A 80 -6.11 31.29 -13.93
C LEU A 80 -5.89 32.05 -12.62
N ARG A 81 -6.72 33.07 -12.32
CA ARG A 81 -6.66 33.80 -11.04
C ARG A 81 -7.16 32.95 -9.87
N GLU A 82 -8.26 32.22 -10.05
CA GLU A 82 -8.82 31.32 -9.04
C GLU A 82 -7.92 30.12 -8.74
N THR A 83 -7.13 29.67 -9.72
CA THR A 83 -6.19 28.53 -9.59
C THR A 83 -4.75 28.94 -9.25
N GLY A 84 -4.52 30.23 -8.92
CA GLY A 84 -3.18 30.74 -8.63
C GLY A 84 -2.22 30.75 -9.84
N GLY A 85 -2.76 30.69 -11.07
CA GLY A 85 -1.97 30.76 -12.30
C GLY A 85 -1.10 29.54 -12.61
N LEU A 86 -1.17 28.48 -11.80
CA LEU A 86 -0.43 27.25 -12.04
C LEU A 86 -1.10 26.42 -13.13
N ALA A 87 -0.30 25.88 -14.04
CA ALA A 87 -0.76 24.85 -14.97
C ALA A 87 -1.33 23.64 -14.21
N ARG A 88 -2.36 22.98 -14.76
CA ARG A 88 -3.06 21.85 -14.12
C ARG A 88 -2.09 20.78 -13.54
N PRO A 89 -1.02 20.34 -14.24
CA PRO A 89 -0.06 19.38 -13.68
C PRO A 89 0.69 19.91 -12.47
N ALA A 90 1.10 21.19 -12.50
CA ALA A 90 1.80 21.81 -11.38
C ALA A 90 0.87 21.88 -10.14
N ARG A 91 -0.42 22.18 -10.32
CA ARG A 91 -1.40 22.18 -9.24
C ARG A 91 -1.59 20.77 -8.68
N LEU A 92 -1.76 19.74 -9.53
CA LEU A 92 -1.85 18.35 -9.09
C LEU A 92 -0.58 17.90 -8.34
N ALA A 93 0.60 18.32 -8.81
CA ALA A 93 1.86 18.06 -8.12
C ALA A 93 1.88 18.71 -6.74
N VAL A 94 1.54 20.00 -6.63
CA VAL A 94 1.50 20.72 -5.35
C VAL A 94 0.48 20.09 -4.40
N GLU A 95 -0.72 19.74 -4.87
CA GLU A 95 -1.74 19.08 -4.04
C GLU A 95 -1.27 17.70 -3.56
N THR A 96 -0.72 16.87 -4.46
CA THR A 96 -0.20 15.54 -4.09
C THR A 96 0.97 15.63 -3.13
N LEU A 97 1.97 16.50 -3.42
CA LEU A 97 3.14 16.68 -2.57
C LEU A 97 2.77 17.28 -1.21
N SER A 98 1.82 18.23 -1.17
CA SER A 98 1.36 18.80 0.09
C SER A 98 0.63 17.77 0.94
N LEU A 99 -0.20 16.89 0.35
CA LEU A 99 -0.86 15.79 1.05
C LEU A 99 0.18 14.81 1.61
N VAL A 100 1.15 14.40 0.80
CA VAL A 100 2.25 13.51 1.21
C VAL A 100 3.06 14.13 2.34
N PHE A 101 3.43 15.40 2.23
CA PHE A 101 4.20 16.10 3.26
C PHE A 101 3.41 16.20 4.57
N MET A 102 2.12 16.59 4.51
CA MET A 102 1.26 16.66 5.70
C MET A 102 1.11 15.29 6.36
N THR A 103 0.87 14.25 5.57
CA THR A 103 0.77 12.87 6.08
C THR A 103 2.07 12.43 6.75
N ALA A 104 3.22 12.65 6.09
CA ALA A 104 4.53 12.31 6.64
C ALA A 104 4.85 13.09 7.92
N ALA A 105 4.56 14.39 7.95
CA ALA A 105 4.74 15.23 9.13
C ALA A 105 3.88 14.78 10.33
N LEU A 106 2.68 14.27 10.06
CA LEU A 106 1.79 13.75 11.09
C LEU A 106 2.19 12.36 11.59
N VAL A 107 2.70 11.48 10.72
CA VAL A 107 2.91 10.06 11.08
C VAL A 107 4.34 9.72 11.46
N LEU A 108 5.36 10.36 10.86
CA LEU A 108 6.76 9.98 11.12
C LEU A 108 7.19 10.24 12.58
N PRO A 109 6.94 11.42 13.20
CA PRO A 109 7.37 11.64 14.56
C PRO A 109 6.77 10.65 15.58
N PRO A 110 5.43 10.45 15.64
CA PRO A 110 4.85 9.48 16.55
C PRO A 110 5.21 8.03 16.17
N GLY A 111 5.33 7.70 14.89
CA GLY A 111 5.72 6.37 14.43
C GLY A 111 7.15 6.01 14.82
N ILE A 112 8.11 6.94 14.71
CA ILE A 112 9.50 6.77 15.14
C ILE A 112 9.55 6.58 16.66
N LEU A 113 8.82 7.41 17.42
CA LEU A 113 8.77 7.30 18.88
C LEU A 113 8.19 5.96 19.33
N LEU A 114 7.08 5.53 18.73
CA LEU A 114 6.48 4.21 18.97
C LEU A 114 7.45 3.07 18.61
N ALA A 115 8.16 3.17 17.48
CA ALA A 115 9.15 2.19 17.07
C ALA A 115 10.30 2.08 18.09
N LEU A 116 10.83 3.21 18.56
CA LEU A 116 11.85 3.24 19.62
C LEU A 116 11.35 2.56 20.90
N LEU A 117 10.16 2.94 21.37
CA LEU A 117 9.61 2.41 22.61
C LEU A 117 9.28 0.91 22.52
N LEU A 118 8.73 0.46 21.40
CA LEU A 118 8.30 -0.94 21.26
C LEU A 118 9.42 -1.89 20.86
N PHE A 119 10.43 -1.44 20.10
CA PHE A 119 11.49 -2.32 19.59
C PHE A 119 12.80 -2.19 20.39
N ARG A 120 13.03 -1.06 21.07
CA ARG A 120 14.30 -0.79 21.76
C ARG A 120 14.19 -0.65 23.27
N THR A 121 13.00 -0.74 23.85
CA THR A 121 12.82 -0.68 25.32
C THR A 121 12.05 -1.88 25.87
N ASP A 122 12.13 -2.05 27.19
CA ASP A 122 11.39 -3.07 27.93
C ASP A 122 9.96 -2.63 28.31
N THR A 123 9.34 -1.75 27.52
CA THR A 123 7.98 -1.24 27.73
C THR A 123 7.00 -2.35 28.06
N TRP A 124 6.20 -2.16 29.11
CA TRP A 124 5.18 -3.12 29.51
C TRP A 124 4.11 -3.26 28.42
N GLY A 125 3.66 -4.50 28.17
CA GLY A 125 2.63 -4.78 27.15
C GLY A 125 3.09 -4.63 25.69
N ARG A 126 4.39 -4.44 25.42
CA ARG A 126 4.91 -4.25 24.05
C ARG A 126 4.46 -5.31 23.05
N GLY A 127 4.36 -6.58 23.47
CA GLY A 127 3.90 -7.67 22.60
C GLY A 127 2.45 -7.52 22.18
N LEU A 128 1.58 -7.10 23.12
CA LEU A 128 0.18 -6.80 22.84
C LEU A 128 0.06 -5.60 21.89
N LEU A 129 0.81 -4.52 22.16
CA LEU A 129 0.83 -3.31 21.33
C LEU A 129 1.28 -3.59 19.90
N LEU A 130 2.35 -4.38 19.72
CA LEU A 130 2.80 -4.83 18.40
C LEU A 130 1.74 -5.72 17.72
N GLY A 131 1.04 -6.55 18.47
CA GLY A 131 -0.09 -7.34 17.95
C GLY A 131 -1.23 -6.47 17.45
N ILE A 132 -1.65 -5.47 18.24
CA ILE A 132 -2.70 -4.51 17.86
C ILE A 132 -2.29 -3.72 16.61
N LEU A 133 -1.07 -3.18 16.59
CA LEU A 133 -0.55 -2.47 15.42
C LEU A 133 -0.40 -3.38 14.20
N GLY A 134 -0.02 -4.66 14.41
CA GLY A 134 0.04 -5.67 13.35
C GLY A 134 -1.32 -5.90 12.70
N ILE A 135 -2.38 -6.04 13.49
CA ILE A 135 -3.75 -6.16 12.98
C ILE A 135 -4.18 -4.86 12.27
N ALA A 136 -3.88 -3.70 12.86
CA ALA A 136 -4.21 -2.40 12.29
C ALA A 136 -3.51 -2.13 10.94
N ALA A 137 -2.28 -2.64 10.73
CA ALA A 137 -1.57 -2.55 9.46
C ALA A 137 -2.31 -3.21 8.30
N PHE A 138 -3.17 -4.18 8.61
CA PHE A 138 -3.90 -4.96 7.64
C PHE A 138 -5.33 -4.47 7.38
N VAL A 139 -5.78 -3.42 8.04
CA VAL A 139 -7.10 -2.85 7.77
C VAL A 139 -7.05 -2.11 6.44
N PRO A 140 -7.86 -2.48 5.43
CA PRO A 140 -7.91 -1.81 4.13
C PRO A 140 -8.27 -0.33 4.26
N LEU A 141 -7.70 0.49 3.39
CA LEU A 141 -7.91 1.94 3.44
C LEU A 141 -9.37 2.38 3.32
N PRO A 142 -10.24 1.73 2.49
CA PRO A 142 -11.68 2.03 2.48
C PRO A 142 -12.35 1.82 3.85
N LEU A 143 -11.93 0.79 4.60
CA LEU A 143 -12.43 0.55 5.96
C LEU A 143 -11.92 1.59 6.96
N HIS A 144 -10.63 1.99 6.85
CA HIS A 144 -10.10 3.12 7.62
C HIS A 144 -10.92 4.38 7.37
N ALA A 145 -11.15 4.74 6.10
CA ALA A 145 -11.93 5.91 5.74
C ALA A 145 -13.34 5.84 6.33
N THR A 146 -14.05 4.72 6.13
CA THR A 146 -15.40 4.49 6.65
C THR A 146 -15.46 4.68 8.17
N ALA A 147 -14.55 4.05 8.88
CA ALA A 147 -14.55 4.04 10.35
C ALA A 147 -14.22 5.42 10.93
N TRP A 148 -13.20 6.09 10.39
CA TRP A 148 -12.79 7.41 10.87
C TRP A 148 -13.74 8.53 10.45
N LEU A 149 -14.27 8.51 9.24
CA LEU A 149 -15.32 9.44 8.82
C LEU A 149 -16.60 9.23 9.64
N GLY A 150 -16.88 7.99 10.02
CA GLY A 150 -17.96 7.67 10.96
C GLY A 150 -17.76 8.28 12.35
N ALA A 151 -16.53 8.43 12.81
CA ALA A 151 -16.22 9.04 14.10
C ALA A 151 -16.17 10.57 14.03
N LEU A 152 -15.36 11.12 13.12
CA LEU A 152 -14.89 12.50 13.14
C LEU A 152 -15.23 13.30 11.87
N GLY A 153 -15.85 12.66 10.87
CA GLY A 153 -16.24 13.28 9.58
C GLY A 153 -17.60 13.97 9.61
N ASN A 154 -18.00 14.47 8.44
CA ASN A 154 -19.34 14.97 8.18
C ASN A 154 -20.38 13.86 8.44
N ALA A 155 -21.49 14.18 9.10
CA ALA A 155 -22.48 13.22 9.57
C ALA A 155 -21.92 12.15 10.55
N GLY A 156 -20.70 12.37 11.07
CA GLY A 156 -20.08 11.50 12.06
C GLY A 156 -20.63 11.68 13.47
N ARG A 157 -20.11 10.86 14.40
CA ARG A 157 -20.52 10.89 15.82
C ARG A 157 -20.32 12.25 16.45
N MET A 158 -19.21 12.96 16.16
CA MET A 158 -18.95 14.28 16.73
C MET A 158 -20.01 15.30 16.29
N GLN A 159 -20.40 15.29 15.03
CA GLN A 159 -21.44 16.19 14.54
C GLN A 159 -22.81 15.88 15.17
N ALA A 160 -23.10 14.60 15.44
CA ALA A 160 -24.32 14.18 16.12
C ALA A 160 -24.44 14.72 17.56
N ILE A 161 -23.33 15.09 18.19
CA ILE A 161 -23.26 15.74 19.53
C ILE A 161 -22.96 17.23 19.45
N GLY A 162 -23.14 17.86 18.27
CA GLY A 162 -23.01 19.30 18.06
C GLY A 162 -21.59 19.82 17.87
N LEU A 163 -20.58 18.93 17.72
CA LEU A 163 -19.20 19.33 17.46
C LEU A 163 -18.94 19.44 15.95
N ARG A 164 -18.02 20.33 15.56
CA ARG A 164 -17.63 20.48 14.15
C ARG A 164 -16.85 19.24 13.67
N PRO A 165 -17.05 18.80 12.42
CA PRO A 165 -16.29 17.70 11.83
C PRO A 165 -14.81 18.10 11.72
N VAL A 166 -13.90 17.17 12.06
CA VAL A 166 -12.45 17.38 12.00
C VAL A 166 -11.88 16.87 10.69
N LEU A 167 -12.46 15.77 10.14
CA LEU A 167 -11.97 15.13 8.94
C LEU A 167 -12.67 15.71 7.70
N VAL A 168 -12.12 16.80 7.18
CA VAL A 168 -12.64 17.50 6.01
C VAL A 168 -11.49 17.89 5.09
N GLY A 169 -11.67 17.73 3.78
CA GLY A 169 -10.72 18.14 2.76
C GLY A 169 -9.32 17.55 2.94
N ARG A 170 -8.29 18.27 2.50
CA ARG A 170 -6.88 17.82 2.52
C ARG A 170 -6.37 17.45 3.92
N THR A 171 -6.72 18.24 4.94
CA THR A 171 -6.32 17.94 6.32
C THR A 171 -6.93 16.64 6.80
N GLY A 172 -8.21 16.40 6.54
CA GLY A 172 -8.87 15.15 6.84
C GLY A 172 -8.24 13.96 6.13
N ALA A 173 -7.91 14.12 4.84
CA ALA A 173 -7.23 13.10 4.05
C ALA A 173 -5.85 12.77 4.65
N ALA A 174 -5.05 13.80 4.99
CA ALA A 174 -3.74 13.62 5.61
C ALA A 174 -3.83 12.87 6.94
N ILE A 175 -4.83 13.15 7.79
CA ILE A 175 -5.04 12.47 9.07
C ILE A 175 -5.42 10.99 8.84
N ILE A 176 -6.34 10.68 7.94
CA ILE A 176 -6.74 9.29 7.65
C ILE A 176 -5.55 8.50 7.12
N HIS A 177 -4.79 9.05 6.17
CA HIS A 177 -3.57 8.40 5.67
C HIS A 177 -2.51 8.23 6.78
N ALA A 178 -2.32 9.23 7.64
CA ALA A 178 -1.37 9.14 8.75
C ALA A 178 -1.73 8.02 9.73
N LEU A 179 -3.03 7.88 10.06
CA LEU A 179 -3.53 6.81 10.94
C LEU A 179 -3.37 5.43 10.30
N ALA A 180 -3.64 5.30 8.99
CA ALA A 180 -3.45 4.07 8.24
C ALA A 180 -1.97 3.69 8.06
N CYS A 181 -1.08 4.69 7.87
CA CYS A 181 0.35 4.49 7.70
C CYS A 181 1.10 4.27 9.02
N LEU A 182 0.53 4.64 10.17
CA LEU A 182 1.23 4.58 11.46
C LEU A 182 1.81 3.20 11.79
N PRO A 183 1.07 2.09 11.65
CA PRO A 183 1.61 0.75 11.88
C PRO A 183 2.80 0.43 10.96
N TRP A 184 2.70 0.79 9.69
CA TRP A 184 3.76 0.57 8.69
C TRP A 184 5.04 1.31 9.05
N VAL A 185 4.94 2.57 9.48
CA VAL A 185 6.09 3.36 9.96
C VAL A 185 6.71 2.70 11.18
N VAL A 186 5.89 2.27 12.16
CA VAL A 186 6.38 1.60 13.38
C VAL A 186 7.15 0.33 13.04
N PHE A 187 6.64 -0.51 12.15
CA PHE A 187 7.31 -1.75 11.78
C PHE A 187 8.57 -1.51 10.92
N LEU A 188 8.51 -0.65 9.92
CA LEU A 188 9.67 -0.35 9.06
C LEU A 188 10.82 0.25 9.85
N VAL A 189 10.54 1.26 10.66
CA VAL A 189 11.55 1.88 11.52
C VAL A 189 12.01 0.90 12.59
N GLY A 190 11.08 0.18 13.23
CA GLY A 190 11.39 -0.77 14.30
C GLY A 190 12.31 -1.90 13.85
N VAL A 191 12.05 -2.50 12.68
CA VAL A 191 12.94 -3.51 12.09
C VAL A 191 14.30 -2.91 11.77
N GLY A 192 14.35 -1.71 11.19
CA GLY A 192 15.61 -1.03 10.90
C GLY A 192 16.41 -0.68 12.16
N LEU A 193 15.74 -0.31 13.26
CA LEU A 193 16.42 -0.08 14.54
C LEU A 193 17.05 -1.36 15.12
N ARG A 194 16.51 -2.55 14.78
CA ARG A 194 17.10 -3.83 15.22
C ARG A 194 18.39 -4.19 14.49
N THR A 195 18.69 -3.56 13.35
CA THR A 195 19.94 -3.78 12.63
C THR A 195 21.13 -3.00 13.21
N ILE A 196 20.91 -2.22 14.27
CA ILE A 196 21.96 -1.44 14.90
C ILE A 196 22.71 -2.33 15.88
N GLU A 197 24.04 -2.36 15.72
CA GLU A 197 24.97 -3.15 16.53
C GLU A 197 24.92 -2.69 17.99
N PRO A 198 24.62 -3.59 18.96
CA PRO A 198 24.55 -3.24 20.38
C PRO A 198 25.84 -2.62 20.92
N GLU A 199 26.99 -3.08 20.43
CA GLU A 199 28.34 -2.68 20.86
C GLU A 199 28.60 -1.18 20.62
N LEU A 200 28.02 -0.62 19.54
CA LEU A 200 28.13 0.82 19.25
C LEU A 200 27.35 1.67 20.25
N GLU A 201 26.22 1.16 20.72
CA GLU A 201 25.43 1.86 21.74
C GLU A 201 26.09 1.72 23.12
N GLU A 202 26.64 0.55 23.44
CA GLU A 202 27.34 0.30 24.70
C GLU A 202 28.60 1.14 24.83
N SER A 203 29.40 1.24 23.77
CA SER A 203 30.57 2.12 23.78
C SER A 203 30.19 3.59 23.92
N ALA A 204 29.10 4.02 23.28
CA ALA A 204 28.62 5.39 23.38
C ALA A 204 28.05 5.72 24.78
N GLU A 205 27.53 4.74 25.53
CA GLU A 205 27.06 4.94 26.92
C GLU A 205 28.18 5.24 27.89
N LEU A 206 29.42 4.85 27.58
CA LEU A 206 30.59 5.20 28.39
C LEU A 206 30.85 6.72 28.36
N ASP A 207 30.50 7.39 27.24
CA ASP A 207 30.82 8.79 27.01
C ASP A 207 29.59 9.73 27.18
N MET A 208 28.37 9.21 27.10
CA MET A 208 27.17 10.06 27.10
C MET A 208 25.93 9.35 27.66
N PRO A 209 24.97 10.12 28.26
CA PRO A 209 23.73 9.54 28.80
C PRO A 209 22.83 8.96 27.71
N ALA A 210 22.01 7.96 28.08
CA ALA A 210 21.12 7.18 27.20
C ALA A 210 20.32 8.00 26.19
N GLY A 211 19.74 9.12 26.59
CA GLY A 211 18.97 10.01 25.71
C GLY A 211 19.80 10.63 24.57
N ARG A 212 21.10 10.89 24.82
CA ARG A 212 22.01 11.37 23.76
C ARG A 212 22.46 10.23 22.85
N VAL A 213 22.62 9.01 23.38
CA VAL A 213 22.90 7.82 22.57
C VAL A 213 21.76 7.57 21.58
N TRP A 214 20.49 7.66 22.03
CA TRP A 214 19.35 7.52 21.13
C TRP A 214 19.35 8.54 19.99
N GLY A 215 19.62 9.81 20.26
CA GLY A 215 19.65 10.86 19.24
C GLY A 215 20.85 10.78 18.30
N LYS A 216 22.07 10.59 18.87
CA LYS A 216 23.32 10.71 18.12
C LYS A 216 23.79 9.39 17.48
N VAL A 217 23.43 8.25 18.05
CA VAL A 217 23.82 6.92 17.57
C VAL A 217 22.62 6.20 16.97
N THR A 218 21.62 5.88 17.77
CA THR A 218 20.49 5.03 17.35
C THR A 218 19.71 5.65 16.20
N LEU A 219 19.21 6.87 16.32
CA LEU A 219 18.44 7.53 15.26
C LEU A 219 19.31 7.85 14.03
N ARG A 220 20.56 8.25 14.24
CA ARG A 220 21.48 8.53 13.13
C ARG A 220 21.81 7.28 12.31
N ARG A 221 21.99 6.14 12.97
CA ARG A 221 22.15 4.83 12.29
C ARG A 221 20.84 4.35 11.67
N GLY A 222 19.71 4.68 12.27
CA GLY A 222 18.37 4.36 11.78
C GLY A 222 17.85 5.25 10.63
N VAL A 223 18.58 6.26 10.18
CA VAL A 223 18.14 7.21 9.12
C VAL A 223 17.71 6.48 7.85
N GLY A 224 18.39 5.40 7.46
CA GLY A 224 18.00 4.61 6.28
C GLY A 224 16.61 3.98 6.42
N ALA A 225 16.26 3.48 7.61
CA ALA A 225 14.93 2.92 7.88
C ALA A 225 13.85 4.02 7.97
N ILE A 226 14.20 5.17 8.55
CA ILE A 226 13.30 6.35 8.59
C ILE A 226 13.03 6.85 7.17
N ALA A 227 14.05 6.94 6.31
CA ALA A 227 13.90 7.32 4.92
C ALA A 227 13.05 6.30 4.14
N ALA A 228 13.24 4.99 4.38
CA ALA A 228 12.40 3.96 3.79
C ALA A 228 10.94 4.07 4.23
N ALA A 229 10.69 4.35 5.52
CA ALA A 229 9.36 4.60 6.03
C ALA A 229 8.73 5.87 5.41
N ALA A 230 9.49 6.95 5.25
CA ALA A 230 9.02 8.17 4.60
C ALA A 230 8.64 7.92 3.12
N VAL A 231 9.46 7.15 2.38
CA VAL A 231 9.13 6.74 1.01
C VAL A 231 7.90 5.85 0.96
N ALA A 232 7.75 4.91 1.91
CA ALA A 232 6.55 4.07 1.99
C ALA A 232 5.28 4.91 2.23
N VAL A 233 5.34 5.89 3.15
CA VAL A 233 4.23 6.84 3.38
C VAL A 233 3.93 7.64 2.11
N ALA A 234 4.95 8.13 1.41
CA ALA A 234 4.77 8.87 0.17
C ALA A 234 4.09 8.02 -0.92
N VAL A 235 4.54 6.78 -1.11
CA VAL A 235 3.96 5.85 -2.09
C VAL A 235 2.51 5.49 -1.75
N LEU A 236 2.24 5.15 -0.49
CA LEU A 236 0.89 4.80 -0.04
C LEU A 236 -0.08 5.97 -0.17
N THR A 237 0.36 7.19 0.18
CA THR A 237 -0.47 8.40 0.12
C THR A 237 -0.67 8.90 -1.31
N ALA A 238 0.41 8.99 -2.11
CA ALA A 238 0.33 9.51 -3.48
C ALA A 238 -0.36 8.54 -4.45
N GLY A 239 -0.33 7.24 -4.16
CA GLY A 239 -0.96 6.20 -4.99
C GLY A 239 -2.41 5.90 -4.64
N ASP A 240 -2.96 6.54 -3.61
CA ASP A 240 -4.35 6.33 -3.18
C ASP A 240 -5.33 7.27 -3.89
N MET A 241 -6.45 6.72 -4.30
CA MET A 241 -7.61 7.47 -4.78
C MET A 241 -8.79 7.43 -3.81
N THR A 242 -8.82 6.46 -2.88
CA THR A 242 -10.00 6.15 -2.07
C THR A 242 -10.35 7.27 -1.09
N VAL A 243 -9.37 7.68 -0.29
CA VAL A 243 -9.54 8.76 0.69
C VAL A 243 -9.60 10.12 0.02
N THR A 244 -8.83 10.29 -1.05
CA THR A 244 -8.77 11.57 -1.79
C THR A 244 -10.08 11.87 -2.51
N ASP A 245 -10.72 10.87 -3.12
CA ASP A 245 -12.04 11.00 -3.73
C ASP A 245 -13.12 11.31 -2.69
N LEU A 246 -13.19 10.54 -1.60
CA LEU A 246 -14.17 10.76 -0.52
C LEU A 246 -14.09 12.15 0.12
N LEU A 247 -12.90 12.73 0.20
CA LEU A 247 -12.65 14.05 0.79
C LEU A 247 -12.44 15.13 -0.27
N GLN A 248 -12.67 14.82 -1.54
CA GLN A 248 -12.61 15.73 -2.69
C GLN A 248 -11.26 16.44 -2.82
N VAL A 249 -10.17 15.70 -2.60
CA VAL A 249 -8.79 16.19 -2.74
C VAL A 249 -8.22 15.71 -4.07
N ARG A 250 -8.02 16.63 -5.01
CA ARG A 250 -7.51 16.29 -6.33
C ARG A 250 -6.02 16.00 -6.31
N THR A 251 -5.69 14.72 -6.44
CA THR A 251 -4.32 14.20 -6.57
C THR A 251 -4.09 13.59 -7.95
N TYR A 252 -2.83 13.21 -8.26
CA TYR A 252 -2.57 12.50 -9.51
C TYR A 252 -3.30 11.16 -9.62
N ALA A 253 -3.43 10.40 -8.52
CA ALA A 253 -4.12 9.12 -8.53
C ALA A 253 -5.63 9.27 -8.74
N GLU A 254 -6.23 10.25 -8.07
CA GLU A 254 -7.66 10.58 -8.24
C GLU A 254 -7.92 11.13 -9.66
N GLU A 255 -7.08 12.04 -10.15
CA GLU A 255 -7.22 12.59 -11.49
C GLU A 255 -7.12 11.50 -12.58
N ALA A 256 -6.18 10.55 -12.45
CA ALA A 256 -6.07 9.42 -13.37
C ALA A 256 -7.36 8.58 -13.39
N TYR A 257 -7.94 8.31 -12.23
CA TYR A 257 -9.21 7.61 -12.10
C TYR A 257 -10.38 8.38 -12.76
N VAL A 258 -10.49 9.67 -12.48
CA VAL A 258 -11.54 10.52 -13.04
C VAL A 258 -11.42 10.64 -14.57
N GLN A 259 -10.22 10.80 -15.11
CA GLN A 259 -10.01 10.85 -16.58
C GLN A 259 -10.47 9.56 -17.25
N PHE A 260 -10.19 8.41 -16.61
CA PHE A 260 -10.64 7.12 -17.09
C PHE A 260 -12.18 7.00 -17.07
N THR A 261 -12.81 7.31 -15.94
CA THR A 261 -14.29 7.21 -15.78
C THR A 261 -15.06 8.16 -16.68
N LEU A 262 -14.47 9.30 -17.07
CA LEU A 262 -15.04 10.22 -18.05
C LEU A 262 -14.89 9.76 -19.51
N GLY A 263 -14.35 8.55 -19.73
CA GLY A 263 -14.23 7.97 -21.08
C GLY A 263 -13.16 8.62 -21.96
N ARG A 264 -12.20 9.38 -21.38
CA ARG A 264 -11.11 10.01 -22.14
C ARG A 264 -10.04 9.04 -22.64
N GLY A 265 -10.22 7.78 -22.33
CA GLY A 265 -9.32 6.70 -22.72
C GLY A 265 -8.19 6.45 -21.71
N PRO A 266 -7.80 5.17 -21.56
CA PRO A 266 -6.79 4.77 -20.56
C PRO A 266 -5.39 5.32 -20.84
N ALA A 267 -5.07 5.64 -22.10
CA ALA A 267 -3.78 6.24 -22.47
C ALA A 267 -3.63 7.67 -21.94
N ASP A 268 -4.70 8.48 -22.03
CA ASP A 268 -4.68 9.87 -21.55
C ASP A 268 -4.55 9.91 -20.03
N ALA A 269 -5.27 9.04 -19.33
CA ALA A 269 -5.19 8.90 -17.88
C ALA A 269 -3.81 8.40 -17.39
N ALA A 270 -3.17 7.50 -18.15
CA ALA A 270 -1.83 7.00 -17.85
C ALA A 270 -0.76 8.10 -18.00
N LEU A 271 -0.88 8.96 -19.01
CA LEU A 271 0.06 10.07 -19.22
C LEU A 271 0.06 11.07 -18.06
N VAL A 272 -1.09 11.32 -17.44
CA VAL A 272 -1.20 12.16 -16.23
C VAL A 272 -0.34 11.61 -15.08
N SER A 273 -0.12 10.31 -15.06
CA SER A 273 0.63 9.63 -13.98
C SER A 273 2.15 9.55 -14.21
N VAL A 274 2.64 9.97 -15.39
CA VAL A 274 4.10 9.94 -15.71
C VAL A 274 4.94 10.78 -14.75
N PRO A 275 4.60 12.03 -14.40
CA PRO A 275 5.41 12.82 -13.46
C PRO A 275 5.56 12.17 -12.08
N PRO A 276 4.51 11.70 -11.39
CA PRO A 276 4.67 11.02 -10.11
C PRO A 276 5.43 9.69 -10.24
N LEU A 277 5.28 8.96 -11.35
CA LEU A 277 6.05 7.74 -11.61
C LEU A 277 7.56 8.00 -11.62
N ILE A 278 8.00 9.08 -12.28
CA ILE A 278 9.42 9.45 -12.34
C ILE A 278 9.94 9.85 -10.95
N ILE A 279 9.20 10.67 -10.22
CA ILE A 279 9.61 11.18 -8.90
C ILE A 279 9.66 10.03 -7.88
N LEU A 280 8.58 9.25 -7.78
CA LEU A 280 8.50 8.13 -6.85
C LEU A 280 9.47 7.00 -7.24
N GLY A 281 9.54 6.65 -8.52
CA GLY A 281 10.48 5.64 -9.02
C GLY A 281 11.93 6.02 -8.75
N GLY A 282 12.31 7.27 -8.98
CA GLY A 282 13.63 7.79 -8.63
C GLY A 282 13.94 7.70 -7.14
N SER A 283 13.00 8.09 -6.30
CA SER A 283 13.12 8.00 -4.84
C SER A 283 13.29 6.55 -4.36
N ILE A 284 12.52 5.63 -4.93
CA ILE A 284 12.60 4.20 -4.62
C ILE A 284 13.96 3.63 -5.04
N VAL A 285 14.46 3.99 -6.23
CA VAL A 285 15.78 3.58 -6.70
C VAL A 285 16.89 4.07 -5.77
N LEU A 286 16.81 5.30 -5.27
CA LEU A 286 17.78 5.85 -4.31
C LEU A 286 17.78 5.05 -2.99
N VAL A 287 16.59 4.76 -2.44
CA VAL A 287 16.47 3.95 -1.22
C VAL A 287 16.94 2.51 -1.47
N ALA A 288 16.56 1.90 -2.59
CA ALA A 288 16.96 0.56 -2.95
C ALA A 288 18.49 0.44 -3.13
N ARG A 289 19.15 1.45 -3.70
CA ARG A 289 20.62 1.51 -3.78
C ARG A 289 21.28 1.49 -2.40
N SER A 290 20.69 2.16 -1.40
CA SER A 290 21.20 2.12 -0.04
C SER A 290 21.10 0.70 0.57
N LEU A 291 20.00 -0.01 0.28
CA LEU A 291 19.81 -1.41 0.69
C LEU A 291 20.79 -2.36 0.00
N VAL A 292 21.08 -2.16 -1.30
CA VAL A 292 22.08 -2.96 -2.03
C VAL A 292 23.47 -2.80 -1.43
N ARG A 293 23.83 -1.59 -1.01
CA ARG A 293 25.12 -1.28 -0.39
C ARG A 293 25.19 -1.69 1.08
N ALA A 294 24.07 -2.07 1.70
CA ALA A 294 24.05 -2.52 3.07
C ALA A 294 24.80 -3.84 3.21
N ASP A 295 25.68 -3.91 4.20
CA ASP A 295 26.42 -5.14 4.54
C ASP A 295 25.42 -6.25 4.93
N PRO A 296 25.50 -7.46 4.32
CA PRO A 296 24.69 -8.61 4.74
C PRO A 296 24.81 -8.94 6.22
N ALA A 297 25.98 -8.78 6.84
CA ALA A 297 26.18 -8.99 8.26
C ALA A 297 25.32 -8.06 9.12
N ARG A 298 25.15 -6.80 8.72
CA ARG A 298 24.25 -5.86 9.38
C ARG A 298 22.78 -6.24 9.23
N LEU A 299 22.38 -6.76 8.08
CA LEU A 299 21.02 -7.27 7.89
C LEU A 299 20.77 -8.51 8.76
N ALA A 300 21.77 -9.36 8.95
CA ALA A 300 21.68 -10.53 9.84
C ALA A 300 21.46 -10.13 11.30
N SER A 301 22.04 -9.03 11.78
CA SER A 301 21.84 -8.54 13.15
C SER A 301 20.39 -8.16 13.46
N ALA A 302 19.56 -7.87 12.45
CA ALA A 302 18.12 -7.63 12.63
C ALA A 302 17.38 -8.85 13.21
N PHE A 303 17.91 -10.04 13.03
CA PHE A 303 17.33 -11.29 13.53
C PHE A 303 17.95 -11.71 14.88
N ALA A 304 19.02 -11.04 15.33
CA ALA A 304 19.58 -11.23 16.66
C ALA A 304 18.63 -10.66 17.74
N PRO A 305 18.75 -11.15 19.01
CA PRO A 305 18.02 -10.55 20.12
C PRO A 305 18.37 -9.07 20.24
N ALA A 306 17.38 -8.19 20.11
CA ALA A 306 17.61 -6.76 20.23
C ALA A 306 17.97 -6.39 21.68
N ARG A 307 18.97 -5.55 21.85
CA ARG A 307 19.24 -4.91 23.13
C ARG A 307 18.04 -4.05 23.51
N LEU A 308 17.55 -4.23 24.74
CA LEU A 308 16.43 -3.49 25.28
C LEU A 308 16.90 -2.55 26.39
N TRP A 309 16.62 -1.28 26.21
CA TRP A 309 16.85 -0.27 27.23
C TRP A 309 15.84 -0.43 28.37
N LYS A 310 16.32 -0.47 29.62
CA LYS A 310 15.48 -0.59 30.81
C LYS A 310 14.88 0.75 31.17
N LEU A 311 13.55 0.87 31.11
CA LEU A 311 12.80 2.08 31.52
C LEU A 311 12.63 2.20 33.04
N GLY A 312 13.01 1.18 33.80
CA GLY A 312 12.88 1.17 35.25
C GLY A 312 11.44 1.44 35.70
N ARG A 313 11.24 2.43 36.59
CA ARG A 313 9.92 2.83 37.12
C ARG A 313 8.93 3.33 36.04
N TRP A 314 9.44 3.81 34.92
CA TRP A 314 8.61 4.31 33.82
C TRP A 314 8.07 3.23 32.90
N ARG A 315 8.53 1.99 33.04
CA ARG A 315 8.14 0.86 32.18
C ARG A 315 6.62 0.66 32.09
N VAL A 316 5.94 0.67 33.25
CA VAL A 316 4.48 0.46 33.31
C VAL A 316 3.74 1.70 32.83
N ALA A 317 4.15 2.89 33.27
CA ALA A 317 3.52 4.14 32.86
C ALA A 317 3.61 4.35 31.34
N ALA A 318 4.77 4.12 30.73
CA ALA A 318 4.94 4.18 29.28
C ALA A 318 4.04 3.16 28.58
N GLY A 319 4.03 1.91 29.02
CA GLY A 319 3.18 0.87 28.44
C GLY A 319 1.68 1.18 28.53
N ALA A 320 1.21 1.65 29.69
CA ALA A 320 -0.18 2.04 29.90
C ALA A 320 -0.58 3.24 29.03
N SER A 321 0.28 4.26 28.93
CA SER A 321 0.04 5.43 28.07
C SER A 321 -0.04 5.03 26.59
N LEU A 322 0.86 4.15 26.15
CA LEU A 322 0.84 3.63 24.78
C LEU A 322 -0.39 2.76 24.53
N LEU A 323 -0.79 1.93 25.49
CA LEU A 323 -2.00 1.11 25.37
C LEU A 323 -3.26 1.98 25.27
N LEU A 324 -3.34 3.06 26.06
CA LEU A 324 -4.42 4.04 25.94
C LEU A 324 -4.39 4.72 24.56
N LEU A 325 -3.23 5.17 24.08
CA LEU A 325 -3.12 5.83 22.78
C LEU A 325 -3.49 4.87 21.63
N VAL A 326 -2.80 3.74 21.51
CA VAL A 326 -3.00 2.75 20.44
C VAL A 326 -4.38 2.09 20.57
N GLY A 327 -4.84 1.84 21.80
CA GLY A 327 -6.18 1.34 22.08
C GLY A 327 -7.27 2.28 21.58
N ASN A 328 -7.14 3.58 21.80
CA ASN A 328 -8.10 4.57 21.27
C ASN A 328 -8.07 4.68 19.75
N LEU A 329 -6.90 4.50 19.10
CA LEU A 329 -6.82 4.47 17.63
C LEU A 329 -7.64 3.32 17.01
N VAL A 330 -7.91 2.27 17.76
CA VAL A 330 -8.75 1.14 17.34
C VAL A 330 -10.17 1.26 17.90
N ALA A 331 -10.30 1.60 19.18
CA ALA A 331 -11.59 1.62 19.87
C ALA A 331 -12.55 2.69 19.34
N LEU A 332 -12.05 3.90 19.07
CA LEU A 332 -12.88 5.01 18.60
C LEU A 332 -13.56 4.74 17.24
N PRO A 333 -12.84 4.32 16.19
CA PRO A 333 -13.46 3.98 14.91
C PRO A 333 -14.39 2.76 15.02
N LEU A 334 -14.02 1.71 15.77
CA LEU A 334 -14.90 0.55 16.00
C LEU A 334 -16.19 0.95 16.72
N TYR A 335 -16.07 1.73 17.79
CA TYR A 335 -17.24 2.27 18.50
C TYR A 335 -18.16 3.06 17.56
N SER A 336 -17.58 3.87 16.69
CA SER A 336 -18.33 4.65 15.71
C SER A 336 -19.10 3.77 14.72
N LEU A 337 -18.48 2.70 14.22
CA LEU A 337 -19.14 1.72 13.35
C LEU A 337 -20.30 1.00 14.07
N VAL A 338 -20.06 0.52 15.31
CA VAL A 338 -21.10 -0.12 16.12
C VAL A 338 -22.26 0.83 16.39
N TRP A 339 -21.95 2.10 16.69
CA TRP A 339 -23.00 3.10 16.92
C TRP A 339 -23.82 3.36 15.64
N ARG A 340 -23.17 3.49 14.47
CA ARG A 340 -23.87 3.66 13.18
C ARG A 340 -24.69 2.42 12.82
N ALA A 341 -24.13 1.22 12.95
CA ALA A 341 -24.82 -0.03 12.61
C ALA A 341 -26.06 -0.27 13.48
N GLY A 342 -26.06 0.18 14.73
CA GLY A 342 -27.20 0.05 15.64
C GLY A 342 -28.30 1.10 15.44
N ARG A 343 -28.05 2.16 14.67
CA ARG A 343 -29.03 3.22 14.39
C ARG A 343 -29.91 2.89 13.18
N VAL A 344 -31.09 2.38 13.45
CA VAL A 344 -32.06 1.96 12.43
C VAL A 344 -33.45 2.58 12.70
N GLY A 345 -34.32 2.57 11.71
CA GLY A 345 -35.76 2.84 11.87
C GLY A 345 -36.18 4.30 11.87
N GLY A 346 -35.32 5.25 11.52
CA GLY A 346 -35.70 6.66 11.38
C GLY A 346 -36.67 6.92 10.21
N ARG A 347 -37.64 7.78 10.41
CA ARG A 347 -38.55 8.29 9.35
C ARG A 347 -38.31 9.78 9.14
N ALA A 348 -37.38 10.10 8.24
CA ALA A 348 -37.02 11.51 7.96
C ALA A 348 -38.22 12.38 7.59
N ARG A 349 -39.18 11.84 6.84
CA ARG A 349 -40.45 12.55 6.46
C ARG A 349 -41.32 12.90 7.66
N LEU A 350 -41.16 12.19 8.79
CA LEU A 350 -41.94 12.42 10.03
C LEU A 350 -41.10 13.13 11.11
N GLY A 351 -39.88 13.57 10.79
CA GLY A 351 -38.98 14.20 11.75
C GLY A 351 -38.45 13.22 12.84
N GLN A 352 -38.64 11.91 12.66
CA GLN A 352 -38.20 10.90 13.62
C GLN A 352 -36.76 10.50 13.32
N PRO A 353 -35.79 10.83 14.20
CA PRO A 353 -34.41 10.41 14.02
C PRO A 353 -34.28 8.89 14.22
N PRO A 354 -33.29 8.22 13.56
CA PRO A 354 -33.03 6.81 13.81
C PRO A 354 -32.57 6.60 15.26
N ALA A 355 -33.17 5.64 15.95
CA ALA A 355 -32.84 5.27 17.32
C ALA A 355 -31.83 4.13 17.34
N TRP A 356 -30.93 4.15 18.33
CA TRP A 356 -30.00 3.06 18.54
C TRP A 356 -30.66 1.92 19.33
N SER A 357 -30.52 0.67 18.84
CA SER A 357 -30.97 -0.51 19.55
C SER A 357 -30.07 -1.70 19.30
N LEU A 358 -29.95 -2.59 20.28
CA LEU A 358 -29.19 -3.84 20.14
C LEU A 358 -29.82 -4.75 19.06
N ALA A 359 -31.15 -4.83 19.02
CA ALA A 359 -31.87 -5.56 17.97
C ALA A 359 -31.55 -5.01 16.58
N GLY A 360 -31.52 -3.67 16.43
CA GLY A 360 -31.10 -3.01 15.21
C GLY A 360 -29.67 -3.33 14.81
N LEU A 361 -28.73 -3.33 15.76
CA LEU A 361 -27.34 -3.73 15.52
C LEU A 361 -27.26 -5.18 15.01
N LEU A 362 -27.88 -6.12 15.74
CA LEU A 362 -27.83 -7.53 15.36
C LEU A 362 -28.55 -7.79 14.02
N GLY A 363 -29.66 -7.12 13.77
CA GLY A 363 -30.34 -7.18 12.47
C GLY A 363 -29.49 -6.65 11.32
N THR A 364 -28.81 -5.50 11.52
CA THR A 364 -27.89 -4.92 10.52
C THR A 364 -26.69 -5.84 10.27
N LEU A 365 -26.10 -6.41 11.31
CA LEU A 365 -24.98 -7.34 11.17
C LEU A 365 -25.38 -8.63 10.46
N GLY A 366 -26.56 -9.20 10.81
CA GLY A 366 -27.09 -10.40 10.14
C GLY A 366 -27.37 -10.15 8.66
N PHE A 367 -28.00 -9.04 8.33
CA PHE A 367 -28.27 -8.65 6.94
C PHE A 367 -26.96 -8.39 6.17
N ALA A 368 -26.02 -7.63 6.75
CA ALA A 368 -24.74 -7.35 6.15
C ALA A 368 -23.91 -8.63 5.93
N ALA A 369 -23.92 -9.56 6.88
CA ALA A 369 -23.22 -10.83 6.74
C ALA A 369 -23.81 -11.70 5.62
N ALA A 370 -25.12 -11.80 5.53
CA ALA A 370 -25.81 -12.57 4.48
C ALA A 370 -25.53 -12.00 3.09
N GLU A 371 -25.67 -10.66 2.93
CA GLU A 371 -25.50 -9.99 1.64
C GLU A 371 -24.04 -9.90 1.18
N SER A 372 -23.09 -9.82 2.14
CA SER A 372 -21.66 -9.67 1.83
C SER A 372 -20.93 -11.01 1.76
N TRP A 373 -21.59 -12.14 2.00
CA TRP A 373 -20.95 -13.45 2.07
C TRP A 373 -20.24 -13.82 0.76
N GLU A 374 -20.93 -13.71 -0.36
CA GLU A 374 -20.38 -13.99 -1.69
C GLU A 374 -19.21 -13.04 -2.05
N PRO A 375 -19.32 -11.70 -1.93
CA PRO A 375 -18.20 -10.78 -2.12
C PRO A 375 -17.00 -11.07 -1.20
N ILE A 376 -17.23 -11.50 0.04
CA ILE A 376 -16.16 -11.88 0.98
C ILE A 376 -15.44 -13.13 0.50
N GLN A 377 -16.17 -14.19 0.15
CA GLN A 377 -15.58 -15.43 -0.37
C GLN A 377 -14.78 -15.18 -1.64
N THR A 378 -15.35 -14.43 -2.57
CA THR A 378 -14.67 -14.03 -3.82
C THR A 378 -13.37 -13.28 -3.53
N SER A 379 -13.40 -12.30 -2.62
CA SER A 379 -12.20 -11.55 -2.23
C SER A 379 -11.15 -12.42 -1.57
N LEU A 380 -11.55 -13.37 -0.70
CA LEU A 380 -10.61 -14.31 -0.06
C LEU A 380 -9.92 -15.20 -1.08
N LEU A 381 -10.66 -15.75 -2.03
CA LEU A 381 -10.11 -16.62 -3.08
C LEU A 381 -9.17 -15.87 -4.03
N LEU A 382 -9.58 -14.68 -4.49
CA LEU A 382 -8.77 -13.85 -5.38
C LEU A 382 -7.49 -13.39 -4.66
N ALA A 383 -7.59 -12.94 -3.42
CA ALA A 383 -6.43 -12.53 -2.63
C ALA A 383 -5.48 -13.70 -2.34
N ALA A 384 -5.99 -14.91 -2.08
CA ALA A 384 -5.17 -16.11 -1.90
C ALA A 384 -4.41 -16.47 -3.20
N GLY A 385 -5.11 -16.41 -4.34
CA GLY A 385 -4.49 -16.61 -5.66
C GLY A 385 -3.40 -15.58 -5.94
N ALA A 386 -3.70 -14.30 -5.74
CA ALA A 386 -2.75 -13.21 -5.93
C ALA A 386 -1.55 -13.32 -4.98
N ALA A 387 -1.77 -13.63 -3.68
CA ALA A 387 -0.71 -13.82 -2.72
C ALA A 387 0.22 -14.99 -3.09
N THR A 388 -0.33 -16.07 -3.62
CA THR A 388 0.45 -17.23 -4.06
C THR A 388 1.32 -16.88 -5.28
N VAL A 389 0.74 -16.26 -6.30
CA VAL A 389 1.49 -15.78 -7.48
C VAL A 389 2.59 -14.81 -7.04
N THR A 390 2.25 -13.83 -6.24
CA THR A 390 3.16 -12.80 -5.73
C THR A 390 4.32 -13.40 -4.91
N ALA A 391 4.00 -14.27 -3.94
CA ALA A 391 5.00 -14.85 -3.06
C ALA A 391 5.99 -15.74 -3.84
N VAL A 392 5.49 -16.54 -4.78
CA VAL A 392 6.35 -17.39 -5.64
C VAL A 392 7.24 -16.54 -6.54
N LEU A 393 6.68 -15.55 -7.24
CA LEU A 393 7.46 -14.67 -8.13
C LEU A 393 8.51 -13.87 -7.36
N ALA A 394 8.13 -13.28 -6.22
CA ALA A 394 9.04 -12.52 -5.38
C ALA A 394 10.15 -13.40 -4.80
N TRP A 395 9.83 -14.64 -4.36
CA TRP A 395 10.79 -15.58 -3.81
C TRP A 395 11.82 -16.03 -4.85
N VAL A 396 11.35 -16.40 -6.04
CA VAL A 396 12.23 -16.82 -7.15
C VAL A 396 13.11 -15.66 -7.60
N LEU A 397 12.55 -14.46 -7.78
CA LEU A 397 13.30 -13.28 -8.19
C LEU A 397 14.33 -12.85 -7.15
N ALA A 398 13.97 -12.88 -5.87
CA ALA A 398 14.88 -12.60 -4.76
C ALA A 398 16.02 -13.62 -4.67
N TRP A 399 15.74 -14.91 -4.93
CA TRP A 399 16.76 -15.96 -4.96
C TRP A 399 17.72 -15.77 -6.13
N VAL A 400 17.20 -15.60 -7.36
CA VAL A 400 18.04 -15.47 -8.56
C VAL A 400 18.88 -14.19 -8.53
N SER A 401 18.39 -13.12 -7.90
CA SER A 401 19.11 -11.84 -7.76
C SER A 401 20.44 -11.95 -6.97
N ARG A 402 20.67 -13.06 -6.23
CA ARG A 402 21.93 -13.31 -5.53
C ARG A 402 23.09 -13.61 -6.48
N TYR A 403 22.80 -14.09 -7.69
CA TYR A 403 23.82 -14.67 -8.58
C TYR A 403 24.36 -13.68 -9.62
N SER A 404 23.66 -12.59 -9.92
CA SER A 404 24.15 -11.63 -10.90
C SER A 404 23.58 -10.22 -10.72
N LEU A 405 24.38 -9.24 -11.15
CA LEU A 405 23.98 -7.84 -11.15
C LEU A 405 22.75 -7.60 -12.04
N ALA A 406 22.63 -8.31 -13.16
CA ALA A 406 21.48 -8.18 -14.06
C ALA A 406 20.15 -8.53 -13.37
N TRP A 407 20.13 -9.61 -12.59
CA TRP A 407 18.95 -10.00 -11.81
C TRP A 407 18.66 -9.05 -10.65
N GLN A 408 19.70 -8.46 -10.03
CA GLN A 408 19.50 -7.41 -9.03
C GLN A 408 18.89 -6.15 -9.66
N VAL A 409 19.38 -5.75 -10.83
CA VAL A 409 18.80 -4.62 -11.57
C VAL A 409 17.35 -4.89 -11.96
N LEU A 410 17.03 -6.09 -12.43
CA LEU A 410 15.66 -6.48 -12.76
C LEU A 410 14.75 -6.43 -11.51
N LEU A 411 15.21 -6.96 -10.37
CA LEU A 411 14.48 -6.90 -9.11
C LEU A 411 14.20 -5.45 -8.70
N LEU A 412 15.23 -4.60 -8.74
CA LEU A 412 15.09 -3.19 -8.38
C LEU A 412 14.20 -2.43 -9.35
N ALA A 413 14.28 -2.73 -10.65
CA ALA A 413 13.40 -2.15 -11.66
C ALA A 413 11.95 -2.59 -11.44
N THR A 414 11.71 -3.88 -11.18
CA THR A 414 10.38 -4.40 -10.85
C THR A 414 9.82 -3.74 -9.60
N LEU A 415 10.63 -3.67 -8.54
CA LEU A 415 10.26 -3.02 -7.27
C LEU A 415 9.91 -1.54 -7.49
N ALA A 416 10.77 -0.79 -8.17
CA ALA A 416 10.57 0.63 -8.40
C ALA A 416 9.33 0.89 -9.26
N LEU A 417 9.17 0.12 -10.34
CA LEU A 417 8.08 0.28 -11.28
C LEU A 417 6.71 -0.04 -10.65
N THR A 418 6.61 -1.17 -9.95
CA THR A 418 5.35 -1.58 -9.31
C THR A 418 4.96 -0.71 -8.12
N LEU A 419 5.93 -0.24 -7.30
CA LEU A 419 5.66 0.70 -6.22
C LEU A 419 5.27 2.10 -6.72
N ALA A 420 5.93 2.58 -7.77
CA ALA A 420 5.67 3.91 -8.30
C ALA A 420 4.35 3.99 -9.07
N THR A 421 3.83 2.86 -9.59
CA THR A 421 2.59 2.83 -10.36
C THR A 421 1.37 2.95 -9.44
N PRO A 422 0.56 4.03 -9.51
CA PRO A 422 -0.68 4.14 -8.77
C PRO A 422 -1.66 3.02 -9.15
N GLY A 423 -2.56 2.66 -8.21
CA GLY A 423 -3.55 1.60 -8.44
C GLY A 423 -4.38 1.77 -9.70
N PRO A 424 -5.01 2.94 -9.93
CA PRO A 424 -5.79 3.16 -11.15
C PRO A 424 -4.97 2.97 -12.44
N VAL A 425 -3.71 3.40 -12.44
CA VAL A 425 -2.83 3.25 -13.62
C VAL A 425 -2.51 1.77 -13.87
N ALA A 426 -2.30 0.98 -12.83
CA ALA A 426 -2.10 -0.47 -12.96
C ALA A 426 -3.35 -1.16 -13.55
N GLY A 427 -4.56 -0.76 -13.09
CA GLY A 427 -5.82 -1.25 -13.64
C GLY A 427 -5.98 -0.92 -15.12
N MET A 428 -5.79 0.35 -15.48
CA MET A 428 -5.86 0.79 -16.88
C MET A 428 -4.84 0.10 -17.77
N ALA A 429 -3.61 -0.10 -17.28
CA ALA A 429 -2.57 -0.79 -18.03
C ALA A 429 -2.96 -2.24 -18.35
N LEU A 430 -3.55 -2.94 -17.36
CA LEU A 430 -4.08 -4.30 -17.57
C LEU A 430 -5.25 -4.33 -18.54
N GLU A 431 -6.17 -3.37 -18.45
CA GLU A 431 -7.27 -3.25 -19.41
C GLU A 431 -6.73 -3.10 -20.84
N LEU A 432 -5.83 -2.14 -21.07
CA LEU A 432 -5.22 -1.93 -22.39
C LEU A 432 -4.50 -3.17 -22.92
N ALA A 433 -3.81 -3.90 -22.04
CA ALA A 433 -3.03 -5.07 -22.42
C ALA A 433 -3.91 -6.27 -22.79
N TYR A 434 -5.04 -6.46 -22.10
CA TYR A 434 -5.80 -7.71 -22.14
C TYR A 434 -7.25 -7.59 -22.63
N ARG A 435 -7.78 -6.38 -22.87
CA ARG A 435 -9.17 -6.17 -23.36
C ARG A 435 -9.51 -6.95 -24.62
N TRP A 436 -8.51 -7.27 -25.44
CA TRP A 436 -8.67 -8.06 -26.67
C TRP A 436 -8.52 -9.56 -26.46
N PHE A 437 -8.31 -10.01 -25.22
CA PHE A 437 -8.14 -11.41 -24.87
C PHE A 437 -9.15 -11.83 -23.78
N PRO A 438 -10.41 -12.12 -24.15
CA PRO A 438 -11.51 -12.42 -23.21
C PRO A 438 -11.19 -13.50 -22.18
N PRO A 439 -10.44 -14.60 -22.51
CA PRO A 439 -10.12 -15.62 -21.51
C PRO A 439 -9.35 -15.12 -20.29
N ILE A 440 -8.64 -13.99 -20.40
CA ILE A 440 -8.00 -13.31 -19.27
C ILE A 440 -8.89 -12.16 -18.77
N TYR A 441 -9.34 -11.28 -19.68
CA TYR A 441 -10.02 -10.03 -19.32
C TYR A 441 -11.38 -10.26 -18.65
N ASP A 442 -12.18 -11.20 -19.16
CA ASP A 442 -13.52 -11.51 -18.64
C ASP A 442 -13.51 -12.59 -17.54
N SER A 443 -12.33 -12.85 -16.94
CA SER A 443 -12.16 -13.90 -15.93
C SER A 443 -11.63 -13.34 -14.60
N PRO A 444 -11.73 -14.11 -13.49
CA PRO A 444 -11.13 -13.75 -12.21
C PRO A 444 -9.62 -13.50 -12.30
N LEU A 445 -8.96 -14.02 -13.33
CA LEU A 445 -7.51 -13.94 -13.51
C LEU A 445 -7.02 -12.49 -13.63
N ILE A 446 -7.78 -11.61 -14.29
CA ILE A 446 -7.41 -10.20 -14.43
C ILE A 446 -7.33 -9.50 -13.08
N VAL A 447 -8.24 -9.85 -12.16
CA VAL A 447 -8.26 -9.31 -10.79
C VAL A 447 -7.07 -9.86 -10.00
N VAL A 448 -6.76 -11.16 -10.12
CA VAL A 448 -5.57 -11.77 -9.52
C VAL A 448 -4.29 -11.08 -10.03
N MET A 449 -4.21 -10.77 -11.32
CA MET A 449 -3.07 -10.03 -11.89
C MET A 449 -2.96 -8.62 -11.31
N ALA A 450 -4.07 -7.89 -11.20
CA ALA A 450 -4.10 -6.56 -10.62
C ALA A 450 -3.61 -6.55 -9.17
N GLN A 451 -4.16 -7.44 -8.34
CA GLN A 451 -3.74 -7.61 -6.95
C GLN A 451 -2.26 -8.05 -6.86
N SER A 452 -1.80 -8.93 -7.77
CA SER A 452 -0.40 -9.38 -7.78
C SER A 452 0.58 -8.24 -8.10
N ILE A 453 0.30 -7.39 -9.09
CA ILE A 453 1.12 -6.21 -9.39
C ILE A 453 1.25 -5.31 -8.15
N ARG A 454 0.13 -5.10 -7.46
CA ARG A 454 0.06 -4.20 -6.29
C ARG A 454 0.76 -4.78 -5.06
N THR A 455 0.78 -6.09 -4.89
CA THR A 455 1.36 -6.75 -3.71
C THR A 455 2.81 -7.22 -3.90
N LEU A 456 3.24 -7.39 -5.15
CA LEU A 456 4.58 -7.86 -5.51
C LEU A 456 5.73 -7.05 -4.86
N PRO A 457 5.70 -5.72 -4.82
CA PRO A 457 6.78 -4.95 -4.22
C PRO A 457 6.94 -5.22 -2.72
N TYR A 458 5.84 -5.41 -2.01
CA TYR A 458 5.88 -5.68 -0.56
C TYR A 458 6.47 -7.07 -0.27
N ALA A 459 6.12 -8.07 -1.07
CA ALA A 459 6.72 -9.40 -0.97
C ALA A 459 8.22 -9.37 -1.27
N LEU A 460 8.65 -8.59 -2.28
CA LEU A 460 10.06 -8.39 -2.61
C LEU A 460 10.83 -7.71 -1.47
N LEU A 461 10.25 -6.69 -0.84
CA LEU A 461 10.87 -5.98 0.30
C LEU A 461 11.06 -6.89 1.51
N ILE A 462 10.21 -7.91 1.68
CA ILE A 462 10.32 -8.90 2.77
C ILE A 462 11.33 -10.02 2.40
N LEU A 463 11.20 -10.58 1.21
CA LEU A 463 11.96 -11.78 0.80
C LEU A 463 13.39 -11.48 0.38
N TRP A 464 13.63 -10.38 -0.31
CA TRP A 464 14.96 -10.08 -0.84
C TRP A 464 16.03 -9.89 0.25
N PRO A 465 15.85 -9.06 1.31
CA PRO A 465 16.81 -8.96 2.40
C PRO A 465 17.03 -10.31 3.10
N ALA A 466 15.95 -11.05 3.37
CA ALA A 466 16.02 -12.33 4.07
C ALA A 466 16.81 -13.39 3.30
N LEU A 467 16.59 -13.51 2.00
CA LEU A 467 17.34 -14.47 1.17
C LEU A 467 18.79 -14.03 0.99
N ARG A 468 19.08 -12.73 1.03
CA ARG A 468 20.44 -12.21 0.90
C ARG A 468 21.33 -12.54 2.09
N ILE A 469 20.74 -12.72 3.27
CA ILE A 469 21.45 -13.03 4.52
C ILE A 469 21.83 -14.51 4.61
N LEU A 470 21.20 -15.41 3.84
CA LEU A 470 21.48 -16.84 3.89
C LEU A 470 22.98 -17.11 3.65
N PRO A 471 23.68 -17.83 4.57
CA PRO A 471 25.10 -18.08 4.44
C PRO A 471 25.44 -18.84 3.16
N GLY A 472 26.45 -18.37 2.43
CA GLY A 472 26.95 -19.04 1.21
C GLY A 472 27.46 -20.45 1.48
N GLU A 473 28.07 -20.64 2.65
CA GLU A 473 28.63 -21.90 3.14
C GLU A 473 27.62 -23.06 3.12
N LEU A 474 26.36 -22.79 3.48
CA LEU A 474 25.30 -23.82 3.43
C LEU A 474 24.98 -24.25 1.99
N LEU A 475 25.10 -23.33 1.04
CA LEU A 475 24.90 -23.64 -0.37
C LEU A 475 26.09 -24.39 -0.96
N GLU A 476 27.30 -24.06 -0.53
CA GLU A 476 28.53 -24.75 -0.91
C GLU A 476 28.54 -26.17 -0.35
N SER A 477 28.15 -26.38 0.92
CA SER A 477 27.98 -27.70 1.51
C SER A 477 27.01 -28.57 0.72
N ALA A 478 25.85 -27.99 0.31
CA ALA A 478 24.88 -28.70 -0.50
C ALA A 478 25.42 -29.07 -1.90
N VAL A 479 26.34 -28.28 -2.46
CA VAL A 479 27.05 -28.66 -3.70
C VAL A 479 27.99 -29.86 -3.46
N LEU A 480 28.70 -29.88 -2.35
CA LEU A 480 29.58 -31.01 -1.98
C LEU A 480 28.77 -32.29 -1.78
N ASP A 481 27.55 -32.20 -1.27
CA ASP A 481 26.60 -33.33 -1.14
C ASP A 481 25.94 -33.73 -2.49
N GLY A 482 26.38 -33.13 -3.60
CA GLY A 482 25.87 -33.43 -4.94
C GLY A 482 24.58 -32.75 -5.32
N HIS A 483 24.07 -31.84 -4.50
CA HIS A 483 22.84 -31.10 -4.81
C HIS A 483 23.06 -30.02 -5.87
N GLY A 484 22.43 -30.16 -7.01
CA GLY A 484 22.34 -29.10 -8.02
C GLY A 484 21.45 -27.94 -7.54
N PRO A 485 21.30 -26.85 -8.33
CA PRO A 485 20.54 -25.66 -7.93
C PRO A 485 19.09 -25.92 -7.51
N TRP A 486 18.42 -26.91 -8.08
CA TRP A 486 17.08 -27.33 -7.64
C TRP A 486 17.12 -28.06 -6.29
N GLY A 487 18.14 -28.91 -6.08
CA GLY A 487 18.37 -29.53 -4.77
C GLY A 487 18.65 -28.49 -3.69
N GLN A 488 19.50 -27.50 -3.98
CA GLN A 488 19.73 -26.36 -3.07
C GLN A 488 18.44 -25.59 -2.77
N LEU A 489 17.61 -25.35 -3.79
CA LEU A 489 16.33 -24.65 -3.63
C LEU A 489 15.40 -25.40 -2.65
N TRP A 490 15.20 -26.69 -2.87
CA TRP A 490 14.25 -27.49 -2.10
C TRP A 490 14.76 -27.91 -0.74
N HIS A 491 16.06 -28.23 -0.61
CA HIS A 491 16.61 -28.78 0.64
C HIS A 491 17.26 -27.74 1.54
N VAL A 492 17.67 -26.58 0.99
CA VAL A 492 18.35 -25.53 1.78
C VAL A 492 17.52 -24.24 1.81
N ILE A 493 17.22 -23.64 0.63
CA ILE A 493 16.66 -22.30 0.59
C ILE A 493 15.21 -22.29 1.04
N LEU A 494 14.38 -23.20 0.56
CA LEU A 494 12.96 -23.26 0.93
C LEU A 494 12.77 -23.54 2.44
N PRO A 495 13.43 -24.54 3.06
CA PRO A 495 13.30 -24.76 4.49
C PRO A 495 13.75 -23.56 5.33
N LEU A 496 14.87 -22.92 4.98
CA LEU A 496 15.38 -21.75 5.70
C LEU A 496 14.54 -20.49 5.49
N SER A 497 13.92 -20.34 4.32
CA SER A 497 13.10 -19.16 3.98
C SER A 497 11.61 -19.36 4.22
N ARG A 498 11.12 -20.55 4.57
CA ARG A 498 9.67 -20.86 4.69
C ARG A 498 8.90 -19.90 5.59
N ARG A 499 9.52 -19.45 6.69
CA ARG A 499 8.90 -18.50 7.63
C ARG A 499 8.72 -17.11 7.00
N VAL A 500 9.76 -16.65 6.30
CA VAL A 500 9.73 -15.35 5.62
C VAL A 500 8.83 -15.41 4.39
N LEU A 501 8.81 -16.55 3.69
CA LEU A 501 7.90 -16.80 2.58
C LEU A 501 6.44 -16.78 3.04
N ALA A 502 6.12 -17.45 4.16
CA ALA A 502 4.79 -17.41 4.75
C ALA A 502 4.40 -15.99 5.20
N ALA A 503 5.32 -15.24 5.80
CA ALA A 503 5.09 -13.83 6.17
C ALA A 503 4.83 -12.95 4.93
N ALA A 504 5.61 -13.12 3.86
CA ALA A 504 5.40 -12.41 2.60
C ALA A 504 4.05 -12.77 1.96
N TRP A 505 3.67 -14.05 2.00
CA TRP A 505 2.36 -14.51 1.52
C TRP A 505 1.23 -13.87 2.33
N CYS A 506 1.30 -13.87 3.67
CA CYS A 506 0.30 -13.24 4.52
C CYS A 506 0.15 -11.74 4.24
N VAL A 507 1.27 -11.02 4.08
CA VAL A 507 1.23 -9.59 3.73
C VAL A 507 0.60 -9.38 2.36
N ALA A 508 0.99 -10.17 1.34
CA ALA A 508 0.41 -10.09 0.01
C ALA A 508 -1.08 -10.42 0.01
N PHE A 509 -1.51 -11.44 0.80
CA PHE A 509 -2.91 -11.81 0.94
C PHE A 509 -3.75 -10.67 1.50
N VAL A 510 -3.31 -10.04 2.58
CA VAL A 510 -4.11 -9.01 3.23
C VAL A 510 -4.15 -7.73 2.41
N LEU A 511 -3.02 -7.35 1.80
CA LEU A 511 -2.97 -6.20 0.89
C LEU A 511 -3.80 -6.46 -0.37
N GLY A 512 -3.78 -7.68 -0.92
CA GLY A 512 -4.61 -8.08 -2.06
C GLY A 512 -6.10 -8.07 -1.72
N PHE A 513 -6.47 -8.57 -0.54
CA PHE A 513 -7.86 -8.53 -0.05
C PHE A 513 -8.37 -7.08 0.07
N GLY A 514 -7.51 -6.16 0.46
CA GLY A 514 -7.83 -4.74 0.61
C GLY A 514 -7.68 -3.90 -0.67
N GLU A 515 -7.20 -4.50 -1.75
CA GLU A 515 -6.96 -3.76 -2.98
C GLU A 515 -8.29 -3.33 -3.63
N LEU A 516 -8.41 -2.04 -3.91
CA LEU A 516 -9.58 -1.44 -4.55
C LEU A 516 -9.20 -0.67 -5.83
N PRO A 517 -8.17 0.21 -5.84
CA PRO A 517 -7.94 1.13 -6.94
C PRO A 517 -7.74 0.50 -8.32
N ALA A 518 -7.04 -0.62 -8.41
CA ALA A 518 -6.86 -1.33 -9.67
C ALA A 518 -8.03 -2.28 -9.97
N THR A 519 -8.53 -2.97 -8.94
CA THR A 519 -9.62 -3.94 -9.11
C THR A 519 -10.94 -3.28 -9.46
N ASN A 520 -11.20 -2.05 -9.00
CA ASN A 520 -12.40 -1.29 -9.33
C ASN A 520 -12.57 -1.04 -10.84
N LEU A 521 -11.45 -0.90 -11.56
CA LEU A 521 -11.46 -0.64 -13.00
C LEU A 521 -11.56 -1.92 -13.85
N LEU A 522 -11.29 -3.08 -13.26
CA LEU A 522 -11.12 -4.35 -13.97
C LEU A 522 -12.18 -5.40 -13.62
N GLN A 523 -13.30 -5.01 -13.01
CA GLN A 523 -14.29 -5.98 -12.55
C GLN A 523 -14.93 -6.75 -13.72
N PRO A 524 -14.64 -8.05 -13.87
CA PRO A 524 -15.35 -8.88 -14.85
C PRO A 524 -16.82 -9.04 -14.43
N PRO A 525 -17.73 -9.25 -15.39
CA PRO A 525 -19.14 -9.48 -15.10
C PRO A 525 -19.34 -10.64 -14.11
N GLY A 526 -20.18 -10.41 -13.10
CA GLY A 526 -20.50 -11.43 -12.08
C GLY A 526 -19.46 -11.59 -10.97
N ILE A 527 -18.36 -10.84 -10.97
CA ILE A 527 -17.33 -10.89 -9.92
C ILE A 527 -17.36 -9.60 -9.11
N THR A 528 -17.76 -9.68 -7.86
CA THR A 528 -17.80 -8.53 -6.95
C THR A 528 -16.88 -8.77 -5.76
N THR A 529 -15.94 -7.87 -5.51
CA THR A 529 -15.08 -7.90 -4.33
C THR A 529 -15.71 -7.13 -3.16
N ILE A 530 -15.35 -7.50 -1.93
CA ILE A 530 -15.89 -6.81 -0.75
C ILE A 530 -15.44 -5.35 -0.67
N THR A 531 -14.24 -5.03 -1.14
CA THR A 531 -13.73 -3.65 -1.19
C THR A 531 -14.53 -2.78 -2.17
N PHE A 532 -14.89 -3.33 -3.33
CA PHE A 532 -15.78 -2.67 -4.27
C PHE A 532 -17.20 -2.48 -3.69
N ARG A 533 -17.73 -3.48 -2.99
CA ARG A 533 -19.02 -3.37 -2.29
C ARG A 533 -19.01 -2.23 -1.27
N ILE A 534 -17.96 -2.15 -0.45
CA ILE A 534 -17.79 -1.05 0.51
C ILE A 534 -17.69 0.30 -0.21
N TRP A 535 -16.93 0.36 -1.31
CA TRP A 535 -16.81 1.56 -2.13
C TRP A 535 -18.15 2.05 -2.68
N THR A 536 -18.94 1.15 -3.24
CA THR A 536 -20.30 1.47 -3.73
C THR A 536 -21.20 1.99 -2.61
N LEU A 537 -21.16 1.34 -1.44
CA LEU A 537 -21.95 1.75 -0.28
C LEU A 537 -21.50 3.10 0.30
N LEU A 538 -20.21 3.45 0.19
CA LEU A 538 -19.70 4.76 0.60
C LEU A 538 -20.32 5.91 -0.22
N HIS A 539 -20.62 5.67 -1.50
CA HIS A 539 -21.17 6.68 -2.41
C HIS A 539 -22.70 6.70 -2.47
N THR A 540 -23.33 5.55 -2.28
CA THR A 540 -24.79 5.39 -2.51
C THR A 540 -25.54 4.79 -1.33
N GLY A 541 -24.82 4.27 -0.33
CA GLY A 541 -25.38 3.42 0.69
C GLY A 541 -25.99 4.15 1.88
N VAL A 542 -26.77 3.38 2.64
CA VAL A 542 -27.28 3.75 3.95
C VAL A 542 -26.16 3.59 4.98
N GLU A 543 -25.93 4.60 5.82
CA GLU A 543 -24.83 4.64 6.80
C GLU A 543 -24.79 3.42 7.74
N SER A 544 -25.96 2.94 8.20
CA SER A 544 -26.04 1.77 9.07
C SER A 544 -25.63 0.49 8.36
N HIS A 545 -26.04 0.31 7.09
CA HIS A 545 -25.68 -0.84 6.27
C HIS A 545 -24.19 -0.86 5.96
N LEU A 546 -23.62 0.28 5.53
CA LEU A 546 -22.18 0.43 5.32
C LEU A 546 -21.38 0.06 6.59
N ALA A 547 -21.83 0.54 7.76
CA ALA A 547 -21.18 0.23 9.02
C ALA A 547 -21.28 -1.25 9.38
N GLY A 548 -22.41 -1.91 9.08
CA GLY A 548 -22.58 -3.35 9.25
C GLY A 548 -21.61 -4.15 8.38
N VAL A 549 -21.52 -3.84 7.08
CA VAL A 549 -20.59 -4.48 6.13
C VAL A 549 -19.14 -4.26 6.56
N ALA A 550 -18.78 -3.05 7.01
CA ALA A 550 -17.45 -2.74 7.52
C ALA A 550 -17.10 -3.59 8.75
N LEU A 551 -18.02 -3.73 9.72
CA LEU A 551 -17.81 -4.54 10.92
C LEU A 551 -17.65 -6.03 10.59
N VAL A 552 -18.49 -6.59 9.72
CA VAL A 552 -18.38 -7.99 9.25
C VAL A 552 -17.03 -8.22 8.56
N THR A 553 -16.63 -7.30 7.67
CA THR A 553 -15.34 -7.41 6.97
C THR A 553 -14.15 -7.33 7.92
N LEU A 554 -14.19 -6.41 8.91
CA LEU A 554 -13.15 -6.31 9.96
C LEU A 554 -13.07 -7.59 10.80
N ALA A 555 -14.22 -8.21 11.13
CA ALA A 555 -14.23 -9.49 11.86
C ALA A 555 -13.57 -10.60 11.04
N VAL A 556 -13.89 -10.72 9.75
CA VAL A 556 -13.26 -11.70 8.85
C VAL A 556 -11.74 -11.47 8.74
N LEU A 557 -11.30 -10.21 8.57
CA LEU A 557 -9.88 -9.87 8.53
C LEU A 557 -9.16 -10.17 9.84
N ALA A 558 -9.79 -9.88 10.98
CA ALA A 558 -9.23 -10.20 12.30
C ALA A 558 -9.04 -11.71 12.48
N ILE A 559 -10.03 -12.51 12.08
CA ILE A 559 -9.95 -13.98 12.11
C ILE A 559 -8.84 -14.47 11.17
N ALA A 560 -8.78 -13.98 9.94
CA ALA A 560 -7.76 -14.36 8.98
C ALA A 560 -6.35 -13.98 9.46
N SER A 561 -6.16 -12.77 10.00
CA SER A 561 -4.89 -12.30 10.56
C SER A 561 -4.46 -13.12 11.78
N LEU A 562 -5.39 -13.43 12.67
CA LEU A 562 -5.12 -14.28 13.85
C LEU A 562 -4.72 -15.70 13.42
N SER A 563 -5.44 -16.28 12.46
CA SER A 563 -5.12 -17.60 11.90
C SER A 563 -3.73 -17.64 11.26
N ALA A 564 -3.35 -16.58 10.53
CA ALA A 564 -2.03 -16.43 9.93
C ALA A 564 -0.93 -16.35 11.01
N VAL A 565 -1.13 -15.55 12.07
CA VAL A 565 -0.18 -15.43 13.19
C VAL A 565 -0.04 -16.75 13.95
N LEU A 566 -1.14 -17.45 14.20
CA LEU A 566 -1.11 -18.76 14.87
C LEU A 566 -0.42 -19.81 14.00
N GLY A 567 -0.70 -19.87 12.70
CA GLY A 567 -0.03 -20.73 11.73
C GLY A 567 1.48 -20.48 11.69
N LEU A 568 1.90 -19.20 11.63
CA LEU A 568 3.31 -18.82 11.72
C LEU A 568 3.95 -19.26 13.05
N ARG A 569 3.25 -19.12 14.19
CA ARG A 569 3.76 -19.58 15.50
C ARG A 569 3.93 -21.10 15.55
N LEU A 570 2.99 -21.86 15.01
CA LEU A 570 3.09 -23.32 14.93
C LEU A 570 4.29 -23.76 14.06
N LEU A 571 4.50 -23.11 12.91
CA LEU A 571 5.70 -23.31 12.08
C LEU A 571 7.00 -22.94 12.81
N LEU A 572 6.94 -22.00 13.77
CA LEU A 572 8.06 -21.60 14.61
C LEU A 572 8.34 -22.61 15.74
N SER A 573 7.31 -23.28 16.26
CA SER A 573 7.42 -24.20 17.41
C SER A 573 7.84 -25.62 17.01
N SER A 574 7.62 -26.03 15.75
CA SER A 574 7.97 -27.37 15.25
C SER A 574 9.49 -27.60 15.08
N ASP A 575 10.30 -26.56 15.28
CA ASP A 575 11.76 -26.61 15.14
C ASP A 575 12.50 -26.56 16.49
N ARG A 576 11.78 -26.72 17.62
CA ARG A 576 12.35 -26.96 18.95
C ARG A 576 12.16 -28.44 19.31
#